data_1a550b790a8c6acf15d006adbf2a3de1
#
_entry.id   1a550b790a8c6acf15d006adbf2a3de1
#
_cell.length_a   1.000
_cell.length_b   1.000
_cell.length_c   1.000
_cell.angle_alpha   90.00
_cell.angle_beta   90.00
_cell.angle_gamma   90.00
#
_symmetry.space_group_name_H-M   'P 1'
#
loop_
_entity.id
_entity.type
_entity.pdbx_description
1 polymer ?
#
loop_
_entity_poly.entity_id
_entity_poly.type
_entity_poly.pdbx_seq_one_letter_code
_entity_poly.pdbx_strand_id
1 'polypeptide(L)'
;METLRCSTVQDIPRLRELWYLAFGDDGAYVDNFFETYYKPERMLVLEEDGVVQAMTAWFDTIFVVPEEGRFRAAYLYAVATHPDCRGKGMAGRLLAWADDYFRTLGIPAVTTVPAEPSLHHFFGANGFRECFTHTEAQTHTAALPEGESPFVLDKLTPFHYQGMREAILAGTPHIDLGEEAVAYQAGACALTPGGGLYAADTGAGVALLCAEGMTDGSLLAKEILGESEAVKRLLCWLPKLLPSWSGIWRCPGSGLQFGMLKWLDPARAELWDWERRAYLGLAFD
;
A
#
# COMPACT_ATOMS: atom_id res chain seq x y z
N MET A 1 26.10 -20.84 5.75
CA MET A 1 26.43 -19.54 6.39
C MET A 1 25.34 -18.56 6.04
N GLU A 2 24.83 -17.83 7.03
CA GLU A 2 23.75 -16.84 6.82
C GLU A 2 24.33 -15.45 6.54
N THR A 3 23.75 -14.74 5.56
CA THR A 3 24.12 -13.37 5.19
C THR A 3 22.85 -12.53 5.00
N LEU A 4 22.85 -11.33 5.59
CA LEU A 4 21.80 -10.32 5.44
C LEU A 4 22.36 -9.15 4.63
N ARG A 5 21.70 -8.79 3.56
CA ARG A 5 22.17 -7.78 2.61
C ARG A 5 21.05 -7.15 1.78
N CYS A 6 21.35 -6.06 1.09
CA CYS A 6 20.55 -5.64 -0.04
C CYS A 6 20.65 -6.68 -1.17
N SER A 7 19.62 -6.77 -2.00
CA SER A 7 19.65 -7.63 -3.19
C SER A 7 20.63 -7.09 -4.24
N THR A 8 20.83 -7.89 -5.26
CA THR A 8 21.51 -7.51 -6.49
C THR A 8 20.64 -7.88 -7.68
N VAL A 9 20.97 -7.40 -8.86
CA VAL A 9 20.24 -7.76 -10.08
C VAL A 9 20.31 -9.25 -10.40
N GLN A 10 21.35 -9.95 -9.91
CA GLN A 10 21.51 -11.40 -10.06
C GLN A 10 20.52 -12.18 -9.20
N ASP A 11 19.97 -11.58 -8.15
CA ASP A 11 18.97 -12.22 -7.29
C ASP A 11 17.57 -12.21 -7.91
N ILE A 12 17.30 -11.37 -8.92
CA ILE A 12 15.95 -11.17 -9.49
C ILE A 12 15.22 -12.48 -9.82
N PRO A 13 15.84 -13.49 -10.47
CA PRO A 13 15.12 -14.74 -10.76
C PRO A 13 14.65 -15.45 -9.48
N ARG A 14 15.50 -15.45 -8.43
CA ARG A 14 15.14 -16.06 -7.14
C ARG A 14 14.13 -15.26 -6.36
N LEU A 15 14.17 -13.92 -6.42
CA LEU A 15 13.19 -13.04 -5.80
C LEU A 15 11.80 -13.24 -6.41
N ARG A 16 11.71 -13.40 -7.74
CA ARG A 16 10.47 -13.72 -8.45
C ARG A 16 9.90 -15.07 -8.04
N GLU A 17 10.75 -16.08 -7.91
CA GLU A 17 10.35 -17.42 -7.43
C GLU A 17 9.77 -17.33 -6.00
N LEU A 18 10.46 -16.64 -5.07
CA LEU A 18 9.98 -16.44 -3.70
C LEU A 18 8.66 -15.69 -3.65
N TRP A 19 8.51 -14.68 -4.52
CA TRP A 19 7.27 -13.91 -4.64
C TRP A 19 6.10 -14.82 -5.05
N TYR A 20 6.28 -15.59 -6.13
CA TYR A 20 5.27 -16.54 -6.58
C TYR A 20 4.92 -17.59 -5.51
N LEU A 21 5.92 -18.15 -4.83
CA LEU A 21 5.71 -19.14 -3.76
C LEU A 21 4.98 -18.57 -2.53
N ALA A 22 5.10 -17.28 -2.29
CA ALA A 22 4.50 -16.64 -1.13
C ALA A 22 3.10 -16.08 -1.41
N PHE A 23 2.87 -15.50 -2.58
CA PHE A 23 1.69 -14.70 -2.88
C PHE A 23 0.86 -15.26 -4.04
N GLY A 24 1.46 -16.07 -4.90
CA GLY A 24 0.76 -16.62 -6.07
C GLY A 24 0.53 -15.61 -7.19
N ASP A 25 1.13 -14.43 -7.10
CA ASP A 25 0.97 -13.37 -8.10
C ASP A 25 1.50 -13.82 -9.46
N ASP A 26 0.83 -13.35 -10.51
CA ASP A 26 1.23 -13.63 -11.89
C ASP A 26 2.44 -12.81 -12.36
N GLY A 27 2.98 -13.19 -13.53
CA GLY A 27 4.16 -12.56 -14.10
C GLY A 27 3.99 -11.05 -14.32
N ALA A 28 2.85 -10.60 -14.84
CA ALA A 28 2.62 -9.20 -15.19
C ALA A 28 2.62 -8.27 -13.96
N TYR A 29 2.04 -8.71 -12.84
CA TYR A 29 2.04 -7.95 -11.60
C TYR A 29 3.45 -7.82 -11.01
N VAL A 30 4.17 -8.94 -10.96
CA VAL A 30 5.56 -8.98 -10.49
C VAL A 30 6.50 -8.21 -11.45
N ASP A 31 6.27 -8.32 -12.77
CA ASP A 31 7.01 -7.57 -13.78
C ASP A 31 6.87 -6.06 -13.56
N ASN A 32 5.65 -5.58 -13.29
CA ASN A 32 5.39 -4.18 -12.99
C ASN A 32 6.25 -3.68 -11.81
N PHE A 33 6.41 -4.47 -10.74
CA PHE A 33 7.28 -4.11 -9.62
C PHE A 33 8.75 -3.98 -10.05
N PHE A 34 9.28 -4.99 -10.74
CA PHE A 34 10.69 -5.02 -11.14
C PHE A 34 11.02 -3.96 -12.20
N GLU A 35 10.08 -3.58 -13.04
CA GLU A 35 10.27 -2.58 -14.10
C GLU A 35 10.09 -1.14 -13.59
N THR A 36 9.19 -0.91 -12.61
CA THR A 36 8.83 0.45 -12.20
C THR A 36 9.44 0.88 -10.88
N TYR A 37 9.62 -0.03 -9.92
CA TYR A 37 10.00 0.34 -8.56
C TYR A 37 11.27 -0.32 -8.04
N TYR A 38 11.62 -1.52 -8.50
CA TYR A 38 12.77 -2.25 -8.00
C TYR A 38 14.06 -1.44 -8.09
N LYS A 39 14.79 -1.41 -6.96
CA LYS A 39 16.19 -1.00 -6.85
C LYS A 39 16.87 -1.98 -5.90
N PRO A 40 18.13 -2.39 -6.11
CA PRO A 40 18.81 -3.32 -5.22
C PRO A 40 18.72 -2.95 -3.73
N GLU A 41 18.89 -1.67 -3.41
CA GLU A 41 18.81 -1.12 -2.05
C GLU A 41 17.40 -1.09 -1.45
N ARG A 42 16.38 -1.30 -2.26
CA ARG A 42 14.96 -1.36 -1.86
C ARG A 42 14.42 -2.78 -1.73
N MET A 43 15.30 -3.78 -1.89
CA MET A 43 14.97 -5.19 -1.70
C MET A 43 16.00 -5.82 -0.78
N LEU A 44 15.58 -6.20 0.42
CA LEU A 44 16.43 -6.77 1.47
C LEU A 44 16.27 -8.29 1.47
N VAL A 45 17.36 -9.00 1.66
CA VAL A 45 17.38 -10.47 1.57
C VAL A 45 18.16 -11.10 2.72
N LEU A 46 17.68 -12.29 3.10
CA LEU A 46 18.44 -13.23 3.91
C LEU A 46 18.83 -14.42 3.04
N GLU A 47 20.13 -14.59 2.90
CA GLU A 47 20.76 -15.69 2.17
C GLU A 47 21.29 -16.74 3.14
N GLU A 48 21.02 -18.00 2.89
CA GLU A 48 21.60 -19.15 3.60
C GLU A 48 22.32 -20.06 2.61
N ASP A 49 23.60 -20.32 2.84
CA ASP A 49 24.46 -21.18 2.00
C ASP A 49 24.45 -20.80 0.50
N GLY A 50 24.45 -19.51 0.21
CA GLY A 50 24.48 -18.97 -1.15
C GLY A 50 23.11 -18.90 -1.85
N VAL A 51 22.01 -19.20 -1.13
CA VAL A 51 20.65 -19.17 -1.67
C VAL A 51 19.79 -18.20 -0.86
N VAL A 52 19.13 -17.24 -1.53
CA VAL A 52 18.16 -16.33 -0.88
C VAL A 52 16.96 -17.14 -0.42
N GLN A 53 16.66 -17.09 0.89
CA GLN A 53 15.58 -17.83 1.54
C GLN A 53 14.47 -16.92 2.09
N ALA A 54 14.77 -15.66 2.35
CA ALA A 54 13.76 -14.67 2.73
C ALA A 54 14.04 -13.33 2.07
N MET A 55 12.99 -12.56 1.83
CA MET A 55 13.05 -11.25 1.23
C MET A 55 12.02 -10.29 1.82
N THR A 56 12.26 -8.99 1.68
CA THR A 56 11.27 -7.93 1.80
C THR A 56 11.64 -6.78 0.90
N ALA A 57 10.68 -6.26 0.15
CA ALA A 57 10.79 -4.96 -0.49
C ALA A 57 10.41 -3.86 0.50
N TRP A 58 10.77 -2.61 0.18
CA TRP A 58 10.29 -1.46 0.94
C TRP A 58 10.14 -0.24 0.03
N PHE A 59 9.13 0.56 0.32
CA PHE A 59 8.87 1.84 -0.32
C PHE A 59 9.39 2.97 0.56
N ASP A 60 10.09 3.94 -0.05
CA ASP A 60 10.53 5.16 0.62
C ASP A 60 9.35 6.14 0.65
N THR A 61 8.80 6.34 1.81
CA THR A 61 7.57 7.08 2.03
C THR A 61 7.78 8.16 3.10
N ILE A 62 6.76 8.99 3.31
CA ILE A 62 6.78 9.99 4.39
C ILE A 62 5.53 9.79 5.26
N PHE A 63 5.72 9.62 6.55
CA PHE A 63 4.63 9.71 7.49
C PHE A 63 4.37 11.19 7.82
N VAL A 64 3.27 11.71 7.34
CA VAL A 64 2.83 13.09 7.56
C VAL A 64 1.95 13.12 8.80
N VAL A 65 2.37 13.89 9.79
CA VAL A 65 1.61 14.09 11.03
C VAL A 65 1.33 15.59 11.16
N PRO A 66 0.11 16.05 10.89
CA PRO A 66 -0.25 17.45 10.98
C PRO A 66 0.18 18.04 12.33
N GLU A 67 0.77 19.24 12.30
CA GLU A 67 1.30 20.00 13.45
C GLU A 67 2.58 19.44 14.09
N GLU A 68 2.97 18.18 13.81
CA GLU A 68 4.18 17.56 14.35
C GLU A 68 5.32 17.46 13.33
N GLY A 69 5.00 17.26 12.04
CA GLY A 69 5.98 17.24 10.97
C GLY A 69 5.82 16.10 9.96
N ARG A 70 6.88 15.90 9.21
CA ARG A 70 7.00 14.90 8.16
C ARG A 70 8.19 13.99 8.47
N PHE A 71 7.95 12.71 8.60
CA PHE A 71 8.96 11.73 9.02
C PHE A 71 9.18 10.73 7.87
N ARG A 72 10.42 10.55 7.43
CA ARG A 72 10.71 9.44 6.49
C ARG A 72 10.24 8.13 7.09
N ALA A 73 9.64 7.31 6.26
CA ALA A 73 9.16 6.00 6.66
C ALA A 73 9.49 4.95 5.60
N ALA A 74 9.87 3.76 6.03
CA ALA A 74 9.98 2.60 5.15
C ALA A 74 8.68 1.81 5.20
N TYR A 75 7.95 1.73 4.09
CA TYR A 75 6.79 0.86 4.00
C TYR A 75 7.23 -0.52 3.50
N LEU A 76 7.22 -1.51 4.40
CA LEU A 76 7.58 -2.90 4.08
C LEU A 76 6.52 -3.55 3.20
N TYR A 77 6.97 -4.21 2.16
CA TYR A 77 6.15 -4.87 1.18
C TYR A 77 6.74 -6.22 0.78
N ALA A 78 5.90 -7.17 0.37
CA ALA A 78 6.32 -8.49 -0.08
C ALA A 78 7.28 -9.20 0.88
N VAL A 79 6.95 -9.21 2.19
CA VAL A 79 7.71 -9.96 3.20
C VAL A 79 7.48 -11.45 2.98
N ALA A 80 8.48 -12.17 2.49
CA ALA A 80 8.36 -13.57 2.13
C ALA A 80 9.50 -14.42 2.66
N THR A 81 9.19 -15.68 2.98
CA THR A 81 10.17 -16.72 3.33
C THR A 81 9.82 -17.98 2.56
N HIS A 82 10.83 -18.62 1.96
CA HIS A 82 10.66 -19.88 1.25
C HIS A 82 9.89 -20.90 2.11
N PRO A 83 8.90 -21.62 1.59
CA PRO A 83 8.05 -22.53 2.37
C PRO A 83 8.83 -23.51 3.25
N ASP A 84 9.90 -24.13 2.73
CA ASP A 84 10.72 -25.11 3.48
C ASP A 84 11.59 -24.48 4.58
N CYS A 85 11.65 -23.14 4.61
CA CYS A 85 12.42 -22.37 5.57
C CYS A 85 11.54 -21.63 6.59
N ARG A 86 10.22 -21.74 6.47
CA ARG A 86 9.28 -21.17 7.43
C ARG A 86 9.43 -21.79 8.82
N GLY A 87 9.07 -21.05 9.85
CA GLY A 87 9.20 -21.50 11.25
C GLY A 87 10.62 -21.45 11.83
N LYS A 88 11.64 -21.12 11.02
CA LYS A 88 13.06 -21.01 11.47
C LYS A 88 13.46 -19.60 11.93
N GLY A 89 12.50 -18.66 12.03
CA GLY A 89 12.73 -17.28 12.47
C GLY A 89 13.43 -16.37 11.45
N MET A 90 13.58 -16.79 10.19
CA MET A 90 14.30 -16.02 9.16
C MET A 90 13.67 -14.65 8.89
N ALA A 91 12.34 -14.58 8.77
CA ALA A 91 11.65 -13.30 8.57
C ALA A 91 11.90 -12.33 9.74
N GLY A 92 11.86 -12.80 10.98
CA GLY A 92 12.17 -11.96 12.16
C GLY A 92 13.61 -11.43 12.15
N ARG A 93 14.59 -12.26 11.76
CA ARG A 93 15.99 -11.82 11.64
C ARG A 93 16.16 -10.80 10.50
N LEU A 94 15.49 -11.02 9.37
CA LEU A 94 15.49 -10.08 8.25
C LEU A 94 14.90 -8.73 8.66
N LEU A 95 13.77 -8.73 9.38
CA LEU A 95 13.14 -7.50 9.88
C LEU A 95 14.02 -6.78 10.90
N ALA A 96 14.68 -7.50 11.81
CA ALA A 96 15.61 -6.90 12.77
C ALA A 96 16.81 -6.24 12.05
N TRP A 97 17.37 -6.89 11.05
CA TRP A 97 18.42 -6.31 10.24
C TRP A 97 17.93 -5.11 9.41
N ALA A 98 16.71 -5.19 8.87
CA ALA A 98 16.08 -4.08 8.15
C ALA A 98 15.95 -2.83 9.03
N ASP A 99 15.60 -2.98 10.31
CA ASP A 99 15.54 -1.87 11.27
C ASP A 99 16.90 -1.16 11.38
N ASP A 100 17.99 -1.94 11.49
CA ASP A 100 19.35 -1.37 11.57
C ASP A 100 19.74 -0.71 10.24
N TYR A 101 19.41 -1.32 9.12
CA TYR A 101 19.62 -0.72 7.81
C TYR A 101 18.88 0.62 7.66
N PHE A 102 17.60 0.69 8.05
CA PHE A 102 16.81 1.93 8.01
C PHE A 102 17.35 3.02 8.93
N ARG A 103 17.87 2.65 10.11
CA ARG A 103 18.57 3.60 10.99
C ARG A 103 19.80 4.20 10.31
N THR A 104 20.57 3.42 9.55
CA THR A 104 21.72 3.97 8.78
C THR A 104 21.28 4.96 7.70
N LEU A 105 20.06 4.85 7.19
CA LEU A 105 19.47 5.75 6.22
C LEU A 105 18.78 6.97 6.88
N GLY A 106 18.77 7.06 8.20
CA GLY A 106 18.06 8.11 8.94
C GLY A 106 16.54 8.01 8.84
N ILE A 107 15.99 6.81 8.63
CA ILE A 107 14.55 6.54 8.58
C ILE A 107 14.07 6.20 9.99
N PRO A 108 13.22 7.05 10.61
CA PRO A 108 12.78 6.85 11.99
C PRO A 108 11.58 5.94 12.15
N ALA A 109 10.86 5.61 11.07
CA ALA A 109 9.62 4.87 11.14
C ALA A 109 9.56 3.76 10.07
N VAL A 110 8.91 2.66 10.41
CA VAL A 110 8.63 1.55 9.50
C VAL A 110 7.13 1.25 9.54
N THR A 111 6.52 1.08 8.39
CA THR A 111 5.10 0.74 8.27
C THR A 111 4.94 -0.56 7.49
N THR A 112 3.83 -1.24 7.68
CA THR A 112 3.45 -2.43 6.91
C THR A 112 1.95 -2.62 6.92
N VAL A 113 1.43 -3.32 5.92
CA VAL A 113 0.04 -3.81 5.90
C VAL A 113 0.08 -5.34 5.93
N PRO A 114 -0.33 -5.94 7.05
CA PRO A 114 -0.44 -7.39 7.13
C PRO A 114 -1.57 -7.90 6.22
N ALA A 115 -1.27 -8.83 5.31
CA ALA A 115 -2.25 -9.38 4.36
C ALA A 115 -3.31 -10.28 5.02
N GLU A 116 -3.04 -10.78 6.23
CA GLU A 116 -3.93 -11.68 6.97
C GLU A 116 -3.95 -11.32 8.47
N PRO A 117 -5.05 -11.59 9.20
CA PRO A 117 -5.13 -11.33 10.64
C PRO A 117 -4.02 -11.99 11.48
N SER A 118 -3.54 -13.16 11.07
CA SER A 118 -2.43 -13.87 11.73
C SER A 118 -1.12 -13.09 11.68
N LEU A 119 -0.89 -12.32 10.62
CA LEU A 119 0.32 -11.54 10.41
C LEU A 119 0.37 -10.29 11.29
N HIS A 120 -0.76 -9.75 11.76
CA HIS A 120 -0.76 -8.69 12.78
C HIS A 120 -0.05 -9.16 14.05
N HIS A 121 -0.29 -10.40 14.47
CA HIS A 121 0.43 -10.97 15.61
C HIS A 121 1.94 -11.13 15.34
N PHE A 122 2.30 -11.61 14.15
CA PHE A 122 3.71 -11.74 13.74
C PHE A 122 4.43 -10.38 13.76
N PHE A 123 3.86 -9.35 13.12
CA PHE A 123 4.45 -8.02 13.12
C PHE A 123 4.44 -7.40 14.52
N GLY A 124 3.41 -7.63 15.33
CA GLY A 124 3.36 -7.21 16.72
C GLY A 124 4.52 -7.78 17.55
N ALA A 125 4.85 -9.06 17.38
CA ALA A 125 6.01 -9.69 18.01
C ALA A 125 7.36 -9.11 17.52
N ASN A 126 7.38 -8.45 16.36
CA ASN A 126 8.53 -7.74 15.80
C ASN A 126 8.50 -6.22 16.09
N GLY A 127 7.68 -5.76 17.04
CA GLY A 127 7.68 -4.38 17.54
C GLY A 127 6.75 -3.42 16.80
N PHE A 128 5.93 -3.89 15.88
CA PHE A 128 4.90 -3.07 15.22
C PHE A 128 3.64 -2.96 16.09
N ARG A 129 2.91 -1.86 15.95
CA ARG A 129 1.63 -1.63 16.62
C ARG A 129 0.61 -1.10 15.62
N GLU A 130 -0.67 -1.38 15.90
CA GLU A 130 -1.78 -0.88 15.09
C GLU A 130 -1.78 0.65 15.06
N CYS A 131 -1.84 1.22 13.86
CA CYS A 131 -1.80 2.67 13.68
C CYS A 131 -2.75 3.13 12.56
N PHE A 132 -2.78 2.41 11.44
CA PHE A 132 -3.52 2.84 10.27
C PHE A 132 -4.87 2.14 10.19
N THR A 133 -5.90 2.93 9.90
CA THR A 133 -7.27 2.44 9.76
C THR A 133 -7.89 2.95 8.48
N HIS A 134 -8.88 2.24 7.97
CA HIS A 134 -9.75 2.70 6.90
C HIS A 134 -11.19 2.25 7.14
N THR A 135 -12.11 2.82 6.40
CA THR A 135 -13.45 2.29 6.22
C THR A 135 -13.48 1.52 4.91
N GLU A 136 -13.90 0.26 4.97
CA GLU A 136 -14.27 -0.52 3.80
C GLU A 136 -15.78 -0.73 3.83
N ALA A 137 -16.44 -0.50 2.72
CA ALA A 137 -17.87 -0.65 2.59
C ALA A 137 -18.24 -1.22 1.23
N GLN A 138 -19.44 -1.80 1.16
CA GLN A 138 -20.03 -2.27 -0.09
C GLN A 138 -21.27 -1.44 -0.41
N THR A 139 -21.30 -0.90 -1.62
CA THR A 139 -22.50 -0.21 -2.13
C THR A 139 -23.33 -1.22 -2.90
N HIS A 140 -24.52 -1.50 -2.40
CA HIS A 140 -25.53 -2.27 -3.12
C HIS A 140 -26.40 -1.30 -3.91
N THR A 141 -26.18 -1.20 -5.21
CA THR A 141 -27.01 -0.37 -6.08
C THR A 141 -28.29 -1.14 -6.38
N ALA A 142 -29.37 -0.81 -5.68
CA ALA A 142 -30.69 -1.40 -5.95
C ALA A 142 -31.24 -0.97 -7.32
N ALA A 143 -30.84 0.18 -7.84
CA ALA A 143 -31.15 0.68 -9.18
C ALA A 143 -30.02 1.59 -9.66
N LEU A 144 -29.62 1.44 -10.93
CA LEU A 144 -28.72 2.39 -11.57
C LEU A 144 -29.43 3.74 -11.74
N PRO A 145 -28.73 4.88 -11.58
CA PRO A 145 -29.31 6.19 -11.86
C PRO A 145 -29.84 6.25 -13.30
N GLU A 146 -30.95 6.92 -13.51
CA GLU A 146 -31.49 7.15 -14.86
C GLU A 146 -30.64 8.21 -15.61
N GLY A 147 -30.58 8.10 -16.92
CA GLY A 147 -29.84 9.03 -17.78
C GLY A 147 -28.35 8.78 -17.84
N GLU A 148 -27.62 9.75 -18.38
CA GLU A 148 -26.17 9.77 -18.46
C GLU A 148 -25.56 10.40 -17.21
N SER A 149 -24.31 10.03 -16.88
CA SER A 149 -23.60 10.64 -15.78
C SER A 149 -23.41 12.14 -16.01
N PRO A 150 -23.67 12.99 -15.00
CA PRO A 150 -23.46 14.43 -15.09
C PRO A 150 -21.96 14.84 -15.05
N PHE A 151 -21.06 13.90 -14.86
CA PHE A 151 -19.62 14.08 -14.86
C PHE A 151 -18.91 12.86 -15.47
N VAL A 152 -17.64 13.03 -15.78
CA VAL A 152 -16.76 11.98 -16.31
C VAL A 152 -15.67 11.64 -15.29
N LEU A 153 -15.01 10.50 -15.50
CA LEU A 153 -13.76 10.16 -14.81
C LEU A 153 -12.58 10.63 -15.66
N ASP A 154 -11.89 11.64 -15.19
CA ASP A 154 -10.66 12.10 -15.79
C ASP A 154 -9.50 11.21 -15.30
N LYS A 155 -8.82 10.54 -16.24
CA LYS A 155 -7.66 9.71 -15.92
C LYS A 155 -6.48 10.60 -15.55
N LEU A 156 -5.86 10.30 -14.40
CA LEU A 156 -4.74 11.07 -13.87
C LEU A 156 -3.40 10.38 -14.11
N THR A 157 -2.34 11.19 -14.20
CA THR A 157 -0.96 10.71 -14.06
C THR A 157 -0.66 10.47 -12.57
N PRO A 158 0.34 9.63 -12.22
CA PRO A 158 0.77 9.44 -10.84
C PRO A 158 1.08 10.76 -10.12
N PHE A 159 1.77 11.68 -10.81
CA PHE A 159 2.11 13.00 -10.29
C PHE A 159 0.87 13.81 -9.88
N HIS A 160 -0.12 13.91 -10.77
CA HIS A 160 -1.35 14.67 -10.50
C HIS A 160 -2.20 14.00 -9.40
N TYR A 161 -2.32 12.68 -9.44
CA TYR A 161 -3.05 11.93 -8.40
C TYR A 161 -2.43 12.17 -7.03
N GLN A 162 -1.10 12.00 -6.92
CA GLN A 162 -0.38 12.21 -5.66
C GLN A 162 -0.53 13.64 -5.14
N GLY A 163 -0.40 14.64 -5.99
CA GLY A 163 -0.58 16.04 -5.59
C GLY A 163 -1.97 16.35 -5.05
N MET A 164 -3.01 15.83 -5.70
CA MET A 164 -4.40 16.00 -5.25
C MET A 164 -4.67 15.18 -3.97
N ARG A 165 -4.11 13.98 -3.86
CA ARG A 165 -4.21 13.13 -2.68
C ARG A 165 -3.67 13.84 -1.44
N GLU A 166 -2.46 14.40 -1.54
CA GLU A 166 -1.84 15.15 -0.44
C GLU A 166 -2.66 16.38 -0.04
N ALA A 167 -3.24 17.09 -1.00
CA ALA A 167 -4.08 18.24 -0.72
C ALA A 167 -5.34 17.86 0.06
N ILE A 168 -5.98 16.74 -0.30
CA ILE A 168 -7.19 16.24 0.40
C ILE A 168 -6.83 15.73 1.80
N LEU A 169 -5.68 15.09 1.97
CA LEU A 169 -5.26 14.48 3.24
C LEU A 169 -4.50 15.44 4.18
N ALA A 170 -4.29 16.70 3.80
CA ALA A 170 -3.42 17.66 4.52
C ALA A 170 -3.72 17.79 6.02
N GLY A 171 -4.98 17.65 6.46
CA GLY A 171 -5.39 17.70 7.86
C GLY A 171 -5.42 16.34 8.59
N THR A 172 -5.02 15.27 7.93
CA THR A 172 -5.10 13.89 8.45
C THR A 172 -3.69 13.30 8.61
N PRO A 173 -3.37 12.62 9.71
CA PRO A 173 -2.15 11.82 9.77
C PRO A 173 -2.20 10.72 8.70
N HIS A 174 -1.21 10.70 7.78
CA HIS A 174 -1.26 9.77 6.65
C HIS A 174 0.14 9.44 6.11
N ILE A 175 0.21 8.41 5.28
CA ILE A 175 1.41 8.09 4.51
C ILE A 175 1.35 8.79 3.15
N ASP A 176 2.28 9.71 2.93
CA ASP A 176 2.64 10.21 1.60
C ASP A 176 3.51 9.16 0.91
N LEU A 177 2.94 8.54 -0.11
CA LEU A 177 3.57 7.42 -0.83
C LEU A 177 4.65 7.88 -1.81
N GLY A 178 4.60 9.15 -2.23
CA GLY A 178 5.45 9.67 -3.28
C GLY A 178 5.05 9.20 -4.69
N GLU A 179 5.57 9.90 -5.70
CA GLU A 179 5.20 9.64 -7.10
C GLU A 179 5.64 8.26 -7.60
N GLU A 180 6.83 7.78 -7.22
CA GLU A 180 7.34 6.47 -7.67
C GLU A 180 6.44 5.31 -7.21
N ALA A 181 5.97 5.32 -5.96
CA ALA A 181 5.09 4.28 -5.44
C ALA A 181 3.68 4.37 -6.06
N VAL A 182 3.18 5.60 -6.29
CA VAL A 182 1.91 5.80 -7.00
C VAL A 182 2.04 5.39 -8.47
N ALA A 183 3.20 5.53 -9.11
CA ALA A 183 3.45 5.03 -10.46
C ALA A 183 3.41 3.50 -10.52
N TYR A 184 3.99 2.81 -9.52
CA TYR A 184 3.85 1.36 -9.38
C TYR A 184 2.38 0.95 -9.24
N GLN A 185 1.61 1.64 -8.39
CA GLN A 185 0.17 1.39 -8.23
C GLN A 185 -0.60 1.62 -9.54
N ALA A 186 -0.27 2.68 -10.27
CA ALA A 186 -0.91 2.95 -11.57
C ALA A 186 -0.64 1.84 -12.60
N GLY A 187 0.56 1.25 -12.56
CA GLY A 187 0.92 0.09 -13.37
C GLY A 187 0.08 -1.15 -13.00
N ALA A 188 -0.06 -1.44 -11.70
CA ALA A 188 -0.91 -2.53 -11.20
C ALA A 188 -2.37 -2.34 -11.64
N CYS A 189 -2.92 -1.13 -11.46
CA CYS A 189 -4.27 -0.80 -11.92
C CYS A 189 -4.46 -1.06 -13.42
N ALA A 190 -3.46 -0.76 -14.25
CA ALA A 190 -3.54 -0.89 -15.69
C ALA A 190 -3.58 -2.34 -16.20
N LEU A 191 -3.32 -3.33 -15.34
CA LEU A 191 -3.41 -4.75 -15.68
C LEU A 191 -4.86 -5.20 -15.90
N THR A 192 -5.83 -4.45 -15.41
CA THR A 192 -7.26 -4.75 -15.58
C THR A 192 -7.97 -3.65 -16.36
N PRO A 193 -8.81 -3.99 -17.36
CA PRO A 193 -9.58 -2.99 -18.11
C PRO A 193 -10.43 -2.13 -17.19
N GLY A 194 -10.30 -0.80 -17.31
CA GLY A 194 -10.98 0.17 -16.47
C GLY A 194 -10.25 0.47 -15.15
N GLY A 195 -9.19 -0.25 -14.82
CA GLY A 195 -8.33 0.11 -13.69
C GLY A 195 -7.54 1.39 -13.97
N GLY A 196 -7.26 2.15 -12.93
CA GLY A 196 -6.52 3.40 -13.07
C GLY A 196 -6.68 4.35 -11.90
N LEU A 197 -6.02 5.50 -12.06
CA LEU A 197 -6.09 6.65 -11.16
C LEU A 197 -7.00 7.69 -11.80
N TYR A 198 -8.02 8.16 -11.09
CA TYR A 198 -9.04 9.06 -11.63
C TYR A 198 -9.37 10.21 -10.70
N ALA A 199 -9.86 11.29 -11.28
CA ALA A 199 -10.61 12.34 -10.58
C ALA A 199 -11.97 12.55 -11.24
N ALA A 200 -12.93 13.03 -10.46
CA ALA A 200 -14.21 13.50 -10.98
C ALA A 200 -14.63 14.79 -10.27
N ASP A 201 -14.98 15.83 -11.02
CA ASP A 201 -15.74 16.95 -10.46
C ASP A 201 -17.23 16.57 -10.47
N THR A 202 -17.71 16.22 -9.30
CA THR A 202 -19.07 15.71 -9.11
C THR A 202 -20.11 16.83 -9.04
N GLY A 203 -19.72 18.10 -9.13
CA GLY A 203 -20.57 19.26 -8.87
C GLY A 203 -20.87 19.48 -7.37
N ALA A 204 -20.37 18.61 -6.50
CA ALA A 204 -20.38 18.77 -5.04
C ALA A 204 -18.93 18.76 -4.49
N GLY A 205 -17.97 18.91 -5.37
CA GLY A 205 -16.54 18.84 -5.09
C GLY A 205 -15.85 17.75 -5.89
N VAL A 206 -14.51 17.77 -5.81
CA VAL A 206 -13.67 16.78 -6.48
C VAL A 206 -13.58 15.51 -5.64
N ALA A 207 -13.73 14.36 -6.28
CA ALA A 207 -13.45 13.05 -5.70
C ALA A 207 -12.31 12.39 -6.49
N LEU A 208 -11.38 11.76 -5.76
CA LEU A 208 -10.32 10.90 -6.32
C LEU A 208 -10.73 9.44 -6.22
N LEU A 209 -10.29 8.64 -7.17
CA LEU A 209 -10.51 7.21 -7.19
C LEU A 209 -9.25 6.50 -7.70
N CYS A 210 -8.80 5.50 -6.94
CA CYS A 210 -7.92 4.45 -7.44
C CYS A 210 -8.73 3.17 -7.62
N ALA A 211 -8.89 2.71 -8.87
CA ALA A 211 -9.56 1.46 -9.19
C ALA A 211 -8.55 0.40 -9.63
N GLU A 212 -8.54 -0.74 -8.97
CA GLU A 212 -7.64 -1.86 -9.26
C GLU A 212 -8.43 -3.15 -9.52
N GLY A 213 -7.90 -3.99 -10.38
CA GLY A 213 -8.52 -5.25 -10.75
C GLY A 213 -8.50 -6.30 -9.65
N MET A 214 -9.59 -7.04 -9.56
CA MET A 214 -9.72 -8.24 -8.73
C MET A 214 -9.52 -9.51 -9.57
N THR A 215 -9.25 -10.64 -8.92
CA THR A 215 -9.00 -11.92 -9.59
C THR A 215 -10.17 -12.43 -10.42
N ASP A 216 -11.40 -11.98 -10.12
CA ASP A 216 -12.61 -12.32 -10.89
C ASP A 216 -12.85 -11.37 -12.09
N GLY A 217 -11.94 -10.42 -12.33
CA GLY A 217 -12.03 -9.43 -13.38
C GLY A 217 -12.87 -8.21 -13.04
N SER A 218 -13.39 -8.10 -11.83
CA SER A 218 -14.04 -6.89 -11.34
C SER A 218 -13.04 -5.85 -10.86
N LEU A 219 -13.50 -4.62 -10.58
CA LEU A 219 -12.69 -3.51 -10.06
C LEU A 219 -13.07 -3.21 -8.61
N LEU A 220 -12.07 -3.18 -7.75
CA LEU A 220 -12.15 -2.63 -6.41
C LEU A 220 -11.80 -1.13 -6.44
N ALA A 221 -12.60 -0.28 -5.82
CA ALA A 221 -12.20 1.09 -5.51
C ALA A 221 -11.26 1.06 -4.28
N LYS A 222 -9.98 0.86 -4.54
CA LYS A 222 -8.93 0.66 -3.53
C LYS A 222 -8.73 1.89 -2.65
N GLU A 223 -8.95 3.07 -3.22
CA GLU A 223 -8.99 4.34 -2.49
C GLU A 223 -10.03 5.26 -3.12
N ILE A 224 -10.92 5.84 -2.30
CA ILE A 224 -11.77 6.98 -2.69
C ILE A 224 -11.52 8.11 -1.69
N LEU A 225 -11.16 9.29 -2.19
CA LEU A 225 -10.91 10.48 -1.39
C LEU A 225 -11.77 11.65 -1.87
N GLY A 226 -12.19 12.49 -0.95
CA GLY A 226 -12.98 13.69 -1.23
C GLY A 226 -13.93 13.99 -0.09
N GLU A 227 -14.66 15.09 -0.21
CA GLU A 227 -15.72 15.42 0.72
C GLU A 227 -16.87 14.40 0.62
N SER A 228 -17.54 14.16 1.73
CA SER A 228 -18.58 13.10 1.86
C SER A 228 -19.63 13.14 0.75
N GLU A 229 -20.07 14.32 0.35
CA GLU A 229 -21.09 14.46 -0.70
C GLU A 229 -20.53 14.16 -2.10
N ALA A 230 -19.31 14.57 -2.38
CA ALA A 230 -18.60 14.25 -3.62
C ALA A 230 -18.38 12.73 -3.76
N VAL A 231 -17.95 12.08 -2.68
CA VAL A 231 -17.76 10.61 -2.62
C VAL A 231 -19.10 9.88 -2.85
N LYS A 232 -20.19 10.31 -2.19
CA LYS A 232 -21.51 9.70 -2.40
C LYS A 232 -21.99 9.82 -3.85
N ARG A 233 -21.81 10.99 -4.46
CA ARG A 233 -22.16 11.21 -5.86
C ARG A 233 -21.32 10.35 -6.80
N LEU A 234 -20.01 10.25 -6.57
CA LEU A 234 -19.15 9.38 -7.34
C LEU A 234 -19.64 7.92 -7.26
N LEU A 235 -19.81 7.39 -6.03
CA LEU A 235 -20.27 6.02 -5.80
C LEU A 235 -21.60 5.70 -6.48
N CYS A 236 -22.53 6.65 -6.54
CA CYS A 236 -23.83 6.49 -7.21
C CYS A 236 -23.68 6.23 -8.72
N TRP A 237 -22.68 6.86 -9.38
CA TRP A 237 -22.49 6.78 -10.82
C TRP A 237 -21.40 5.79 -11.26
N LEU A 238 -20.57 5.28 -10.33
CA LEU A 238 -19.47 4.34 -10.66
C LEU A 238 -19.92 3.13 -11.50
N PRO A 239 -21.08 2.49 -11.27
CA PRO A 239 -21.51 1.35 -12.08
C PRO A 239 -21.74 1.66 -13.57
N LYS A 240 -21.97 2.94 -13.90
CA LYS A 240 -22.08 3.40 -15.29
C LYS A 240 -20.75 3.87 -15.86
N LEU A 241 -19.91 4.45 -15.01
CA LEU A 241 -18.61 4.99 -15.42
C LEU A 241 -17.54 3.87 -15.54
N LEU A 242 -17.62 2.88 -14.66
CA LEU A 242 -16.75 1.70 -14.62
C LEU A 242 -17.64 0.44 -14.53
N PRO A 243 -18.05 -0.15 -15.66
CA PRO A 243 -18.98 -1.29 -15.67
C PRO A 243 -18.49 -2.53 -14.91
N SER A 244 -17.18 -2.71 -14.77
CA SER A 244 -16.56 -3.81 -14.00
C SER A 244 -16.45 -3.54 -12.49
N TRP A 245 -16.92 -2.38 -11.99
CA TRP A 245 -16.82 -2.05 -10.58
C TRP A 245 -17.60 -3.03 -9.68
N SER A 246 -16.93 -3.53 -8.60
CA SER A 246 -17.49 -4.57 -7.72
C SER A 246 -18.48 -4.05 -6.68
N GLY A 247 -18.56 -2.74 -6.48
CA GLY A 247 -19.32 -2.14 -5.39
C GLY A 247 -18.55 -2.05 -4.06
N ILE A 248 -17.34 -2.60 -3.97
CA ILE A 248 -16.48 -2.50 -2.78
C ILE A 248 -15.56 -1.28 -2.91
N TRP A 249 -15.45 -0.51 -1.84
CA TRP A 249 -14.65 0.71 -1.81
C TRP A 249 -14.03 0.96 -0.45
N ARG A 250 -12.89 1.64 -0.44
CA ARG A 250 -12.14 2.03 0.74
C ARG A 250 -11.94 3.55 0.80
N CYS A 251 -12.01 4.11 2.01
CA CYS A 251 -11.74 5.53 2.26
C CYS A 251 -11.13 5.74 3.65
N PRO A 252 -10.60 6.94 3.97
CA PRO A 252 -10.20 7.28 5.33
C PRO A 252 -11.33 7.04 6.33
N GLY A 253 -10.99 6.45 7.47
CA GLY A 253 -11.95 6.16 8.53
C GLY A 253 -11.38 5.25 9.61
N SER A 254 -12.18 4.98 10.64
CA SER A 254 -11.77 4.20 11.81
C SER A 254 -12.41 2.81 11.89
N GLY A 255 -12.96 2.32 10.77
CA GLY A 255 -13.76 1.09 10.76
C GLY A 255 -12.94 -0.18 10.97
N LEU A 256 -11.85 -0.32 10.22
CA LEU A 256 -11.02 -1.53 10.22
C LEU A 256 -9.57 -1.18 10.52
N GLN A 257 -8.91 -2.03 11.32
CA GLN A 257 -7.46 -2.02 11.44
C GLN A 257 -6.88 -2.51 10.12
N PHE A 258 -5.86 -1.80 9.64
CA PHE A 258 -5.36 -2.02 8.30
C PHE A 258 -3.84 -2.14 8.27
N GLY A 259 -3.13 -1.15 8.83
CA GLY A 259 -1.69 -1.14 8.80
C GLY A 259 -1.07 -0.84 10.16
N MET A 260 0.18 -1.23 10.28
CA MET A 260 0.95 -1.15 11.51
C MET A 260 2.14 -0.20 11.35
N LEU A 261 2.55 0.41 12.45
CA LEU A 261 3.67 1.33 12.56
C LEU A 261 4.67 0.80 13.60
N LYS A 262 5.95 0.98 13.32
CA LYS A 262 7.04 0.81 14.26
C LYS A 262 7.94 2.05 14.21
N TRP A 263 8.08 2.74 15.33
CA TRP A 263 9.10 3.77 15.47
C TRP A 263 10.44 3.13 15.77
N LEU A 264 11.46 3.47 14.98
CA LEU A 264 12.86 3.04 15.21
C LEU A 264 13.59 3.96 16.20
N ASP A 265 13.06 5.17 16.40
CA ASP A 265 13.47 6.11 17.43
C ASP A 265 12.65 5.89 18.71
N PRO A 266 13.28 5.39 19.82
CA PRO A 266 12.56 5.12 21.07
C PRO A 266 11.85 6.36 21.64
N ALA A 267 12.46 7.54 21.54
CA ALA A 267 11.86 8.78 22.05
C ALA A 267 10.57 9.12 21.29
N ARG A 268 10.52 8.87 19.99
CA ARG A 268 9.30 9.01 19.19
C ARG A 268 8.25 7.98 19.57
N ALA A 269 8.67 6.72 19.80
CA ALA A 269 7.75 5.66 20.21
C ALA A 269 7.05 5.94 21.53
N GLU A 270 7.73 6.60 22.48
CA GLU A 270 7.18 7.02 23.77
C GLU A 270 6.23 8.23 23.66
N LEU A 271 6.53 9.17 22.74
CA LEU A 271 5.73 10.37 22.55
C LEU A 271 4.51 10.16 21.66
N TRP A 272 4.51 9.11 20.84
CA TRP A 272 3.42 8.85 19.91
C TRP A 272 2.15 8.43 20.65
N ASP A 273 1.05 9.13 20.37
CA ASP A 273 -0.27 8.74 20.86
C ASP A 273 -0.78 7.54 20.06
N TRP A 274 -0.69 6.34 20.63
CA TRP A 274 -1.10 5.09 20.00
C TRP A 274 -2.63 4.93 19.86
N GLU A 275 -3.44 5.80 20.44
CA GLU A 275 -4.88 5.88 20.19
C GLU A 275 -5.20 6.74 18.95
N ARG A 276 -4.26 7.57 18.51
CA ARG A 276 -4.38 8.36 17.29
C ARG A 276 -4.35 7.44 16.08
N ARG A 277 -5.36 7.57 15.20
CA ARG A 277 -5.43 6.80 13.97
C ARG A 277 -4.88 7.61 12.81
N ALA A 278 -4.21 6.91 11.90
CA ALA A 278 -3.66 7.47 10.69
C ALA A 278 -4.21 6.73 9.46
N TYR A 279 -4.01 7.29 8.28
CA TYR A 279 -4.44 6.73 7.02
C TYR A 279 -3.23 6.31 6.17
N LEU A 280 -3.20 5.06 5.73
CA LEU A 280 -2.17 4.59 4.81
C LEU A 280 -2.69 4.66 3.36
N GLY A 281 -3.92 4.25 3.13
CA GLY A 281 -4.58 4.31 1.83
C GLY A 281 -4.14 3.20 0.90
N LEU A 282 -3.58 3.57 -0.24
CA LEU A 282 -3.12 2.65 -1.27
C LEU A 282 -2.10 1.65 -0.69
N ALA A 283 -2.59 0.61 -0.06
CA ALA A 283 -1.78 -0.53 0.25
C ALA A 283 -1.60 -1.35 -1.03
N PHE A 284 -0.44 -1.87 -1.23
CA PHE A 284 -0.12 -2.73 -2.36
C PHE A 284 -0.52 -4.18 -2.01
N ASP A 285 -1.78 -4.33 -1.53
CA ASP A 285 -2.39 -5.58 -1.08
C ASP A 285 -3.22 -6.24 -2.19
#